data_2d8a4ca2f2d8415192197ad781c6a75b
#
_entry.id   2d8a4ca2f2d8415192197ad781c6a75b
#
_cell.length_a   1.000
_cell.length_b   1.000
_cell.length_c   1.000
_cell.angle_alpha   90.00
_cell.angle_beta   90.00
_cell.angle_gamma   90.00
#
_symmetry.space_group_name_H-M   'P 1'
#
loop_
_entity.id
_entity.type
_entity.pdbx_description
1 polymer ?
#
loop_
_entity_poly.entity_id
_entity_poly.type
_entity_poly.pdbx_seq_one_letter_code
_entity_poly.pdbx_strand_id
1 'polypeptide(L)'
;MAISFREDAKYAMLVPTSMGVRLTPLDGQPFHCSDTFKMQVTSAETNVASIPAFLGMPVKVLTAFVKDSPVARMIKDNLAGRHMDYEGPEIEQGGPWGSRHQFNLADSGYGSRGPRVQNDRAGEVGRLLDTKYFDLERIFGAEGVKIVHLSGLIGALSPETSKFCLDIARAAKSHGSRISFDLNYRASFWKGREQELHDIFSEIASLSDVLIGNEEDFQLCLGIQGPEA
;
A
#
# COMPACT_ATOMS: atom_id res chain seq x y z
N MET A 1 13.75 -17.90 -16.51
CA MET A 1 13.69 -16.87 -17.57
C MET A 1 13.95 -15.50 -16.92
N ALA A 2 14.71 -14.62 -17.59
CA ALA A 2 14.87 -13.26 -17.11
C ALA A 2 13.57 -12.47 -17.34
N ILE A 3 13.14 -11.67 -16.35
CA ILE A 3 12.00 -10.78 -16.50
C ILE A 3 12.43 -9.61 -17.40
N SER A 4 11.75 -9.42 -18.54
CA SER A 4 11.97 -8.26 -19.40
C SER A 4 10.97 -7.17 -19.07
N PHE A 5 11.40 -5.91 -19.10
CA PHE A 5 10.56 -4.75 -18.88
C PHE A 5 10.34 -4.00 -20.20
N ARG A 6 9.22 -3.32 -20.33
CA ARG A 6 8.99 -2.40 -21.45
C ARG A 6 9.99 -1.22 -21.36
N GLU A 7 10.49 -0.76 -22.50
CA GLU A 7 11.50 0.30 -22.55
C GLU A 7 10.89 1.71 -22.55
N ASP A 8 9.71 1.86 -23.16
CA ASP A 8 8.99 3.11 -23.39
C ASP A 8 8.18 3.62 -22.19
N ALA A 9 8.56 3.26 -20.96
CA ALA A 9 7.86 3.63 -19.75
C ALA A 9 8.49 4.83 -19.05
N LYS A 10 7.67 5.85 -18.73
CA LYS A 10 8.06 6.99 -17.91
C LYS A 10 8.39 6.58 -16.48
N TYR A 11 7.61 5.66 -15.89
CA TYR A 11 7.79 5.23 -14.50
C TYR A 11 8.46 3.86 -14.41
N ALA A 12 9.50 3.78 -13.59
CA ALA A 12 10.12 2.51 -13.24
C ALA A 12 9.20 1.68 -12.34
N MET A 13 8.50 2.33 -11.40
CA MET A 13 7.57 1.66 -10.49
C MET A 13 6.33 2.51 -10.23
N LEU A 14 5.18 1.83 -10.11
CA LEU A 14 3.93 2.40 -9.61
C LEU A 14 3.46 1.59 -8.41
N VAL A 15 2.98 2.30 -7.37
CA VAL A 15 2.44 1.70 -6.15
C VAL A 15 1.10 2.32 -5.77
N PRO A 16 -0.02 1.58 -5.82
CA PRO A 16 -1.25 1.99 -5.17
C PRO A 16 -1.13 1.72 -3.66
N THR A 17 -1.56 2.67 -2.83
CA THR A 17 -1.38 2.56 -1.39
C THR A 17 -2.33 3.43 -0.59
N SER A 18 -2.56 3.07 0.68
CA SER A 18 -3.14 3.94 1.68
C SER A 18 -2.04 4.52 2.56
N MET A 19 -1.88 5.85 2.48
CA MET A 19 -0.86 6.58 3.25
C MET A 19 -1.37 6.95 4.64
N GLY A 20 -0.52 6.81 5.62
CA GLY A 20 -0.80 7.19 7.00
C GLY A 20 0.42 7.69 7.75
N VAL A 21 0.26 7.82 9.05
CA VAL A 21 1.29 8.35 9.94
C VAL A 21 1.57 7.36 11.06
N ARG A 22 2.84 7.10 11.30
CA ARG A 22 3.32 6.38 12.46
C ARG A 22 3.67 7.37 13.57
N LEU A 23 3.17 7.09 14.77
CA LEU A 23 3.57 7.74 16.01
C LEU A 23 4.43 6.77 16.80
N THR A 24 5.67 7.16 17.11
CA THR A 24 6.60 6.36 17.88
C THR A 24 7.05 7.17 19.10
N PRO A 25 6.90 6.66 20.35
CA PRO A 25 7.43 7.31 21.52
C PRO A 25 8.95 7.53 21.41
N LEU A 26 9.44 8.64 21.93
CA LEU A 26 10.88 8.87 22.03
C LEU A 26 11.49 8.03 23.17
N ASP A 27 12.80 7.83 23.10
CA ASP A 27 13.63 7.24 24.15
C ASP A 27 13.19 5.83 24.60
N GLY A 28 12.55 5.07 23.71
CA GLY A 28 12.10 3.70 24.00
C GLY A 28 11.01 3.61 25.07
N GLN A 29 10.31 4.71 25.36
CA GLN A 29 9.21 4.73 26.32
C GLN A 29 8.04 3.86 25.86
N PRO A 30 7.28 3.24 26.78
CA PRO A 30 5.98 2.67 26.45
C PRO A 30 5.04 3.76 25.91
N PHE A 31 4.17 3.40 24.95
CA PHE A 31 3.28 4.36 24.31
C PHE A 31 2.43 5.16 25.32
N HIS A 32 1.90 4.49 26.34
CA HIS A 32 1.03 5.09 27.36
C HIS A 32 1.77 5.94 28.41
N CYS A 33 3.11 5.91 28.41
CA CYS A 33 3.93 6.71 29.33
C CYS A 33 4.58 7.92 28.65
N SER A 34 4.39 8.08 27.34
CA SER A 34 5.04 9.16 26.58
C SER A 34 4.04 10.24 26.21
N ASP A 35 4.42 11.48 26.38
CA ASP A 35 3.73 12.68 25.88
C ASP A 35 4.42 13.27 24.65
N THR A 36 5.55 12.69 24.23
CA THR A 36 6.34 13.16 23.09
C THR A 36 6.55 12.01 22.09
N PHE A 37 6.20 12.28 20.83
CA PHE A 37 6.21 11.27 19.76
C PHE A 37 6.93 11.77 18.51
N LYS A 38 7.71 10.89 17.88
CA LYS A 38 8.18 11.06 16.52
C LYS A 38 7.05 10.70 15.56
N MET A 39 6.70 11.64 14.69
CA MET A 39 5.68 11.48 13.67
C MET A 39 6.35 11.19 12.31
N GLN A 40 5.97 10.11 11.64
CA GLN A 40 6.57 9.68 10.38
C GLN A 40 5.48 9.24 9.40
N VAL A 41 5.55 9.73 8.16
CA VAL A 41 4.71 9.22 7.06
C VAL A 41 5.10 7.78 6.75
N THR A 42 4.12 6.92 6.54
CA THR A 42 4.35 5.49 6.33
C THR A 42 3.29 4.84 5.42
N SER A 43 3.74 3.91 4.62
CA SER A 43 2.96 2.83 4.01
C SER A 43 3.92 1.70 3.63
N ALA A 44 3.43 0.48 3.52
CA ALA A 44 4.25 -0.67 3.13
C ALA A 44 4.77 -0.48 1.69
N GLU A 45 3.90 -0.08 0.80
CA GLU A 45 4.16 0.06 -0.64
C GLU A 45 5.16 1.19 -0.93
N THR A 46 5.03 2.35 -0.25
CA THR A 46 6.01 3.43 -0.43
C THR A 46 7.37 3.14 0.20
N ASN A 47 7.45 2.22 1.17
CA ASN A 47 8.74 1.75 1.68
C ASN A 47 9.48 0.95 0.60
N VAL A 48 8.79 0.07 -0.15
CA VAL A 48 9.36 -0.63 -1.31
C VAL A 48 9.76 0.37 -2.39
N ALA A 49 8.86 1.29 -2.75
CA ALA A 49 9.08 2.32 -3.76
C ALA A 49 10.22 3.30 -3.43
N SER A 50 10.62 3.40 -2.15
CA SER A 50 11.76 4.24 -1.73
C SER A 50 13.09 3.80 -2.36
N ILE A 51 13.26 2.51 -2.61
CA ILE A 51 14.53 2.00 -3.16
C ILE A 51 14.75 2.51 -4.58
N PRO A 52 13.84 2.28 -5.56
CA PRO A 52 14.02 2.84 -6.90
C PRO A 52 14.04 4.37 -6.89
N ALA A 53 13.22 5.06 -6.07
CA ALA A 53 13.24 6.51 -5.98
C ALA A 53 14.61 7.03 -5.49
N PHE A 54 15.19 6.42 -4.46
CA PHE A 54 16.53 6.75 -3.97
C PHE A 54 17.62 6.54 -5.02
N LEU A 55 17.45 5.57 -5.91
CA LEU A 55 18.36 5.32 -7.05
C LEU A 55 18.10 6.25 -8.24
N GLY A 56 17.24 7.25 -8.10
CA GLY A 56 16.93 8.23 -9.16
C GLY A 56 15.95 7.70 -10.22
N MET A 57 15.29 6.57 -9.99
CA MET A 57 14.29 6.04 -10.91
C MET A 57 12.93 6.70 -10.68
N PRO A 58 12.21 7.11 -11.73
CA PRO A 58 10.89 7.70 -11.59
C PRO A 58 9.89 6.73 -10.96
N VAL A 59 9.21 7.16 -9.91
CA VAL A 59 8.20 6.38 -9.18
C VAL A 59 6.89 7.16 -9.12
N LYS A 60 5.75 6.46 -9.26
CA LYS A 60 4.42 7.04 -9.09
C LYS A 60 3.65 6.34 -7.98
N VAL A 61 3.02 7.14 -7.11
CA VAL A 61 2.16 6.68 -6.01
C VAL A 61 0.71 7.03 -6.33
N LEU A 62 -0.19 6.04 -6.26
CA LEU A 62 -1.63 6.27 -6.33
C LEU A 62 -2.22 6.15 -4.92
N THR A 63 -2.80 7.25 -4.41
CA THR A 63 -3.36 7.28 -3.06
C THR A 63 -4.50 8.29 -2.96
N ALA A 64 -5.26 8.26 -1.86
CA ALA A 64 -6.29 9.25 -1.57
C ALA A 64 -5.83 10.18 -0.44
N PHE A 65 -6.27 11.43 -0.50
CA PHE A 65 -5.96 12.45 0.47
C PHE A 65 -7.24 13.00 1.13
N VAL A 66 -7.16 13.31 2.41
CA VAL A 66 -8.21 14.11 3.05
C VAL A 66 -7.96 15.58 2.69
N LYS A 67 -8.94 16.21 2.05
CA LYS A 67 -8.85 17.58 1.58
C LYS A 67 -8.55 18.55 2.73
N ASP A 68 -7.66 19.49 2.49
CA ASP A 68 -7.21 20.52 3.41
C ASP A 68 -6.64 20.01 4.76
N SER A 69 -6.38 18.70 4.86
CA SER A 69 -5.81 18.10 6.07
C SER A 69 -4.31 18.42 6.21
N PRO A 70 -3.85 18.86 7.39
CA PRO A 70 -2.42 19.02 7.66
C PRO A 70 -1.65 17.70 7.56
N VAL A 71 -2.30 16.56 7.85
CA VAL A 71 -1.70 15.22 7.66
C VAL A 71 -1.55 14.91 6.17
N ALA A 72 -2.54 15.24 5.33
CA ALA A 72 -2.42 15.11 3.88
C ALA A 72 -1.27 15.97 3.33
N ARG A 73 -1.13 17.19 3.83
CA ARG A 73 0.01 18.07 3.45
C ARG A 73 1.34 17.45 3.84
N MET A 74 1.47 16.95 5.07
CA MET A 74 2.67 16.25 5.52
C MET A 74 3.02 15.03 4.63
N ILE A 75 2.00 14.26 4.20
CA ILE A 75 2.18 13.12 3.30
C ILE A 75 2.70 13.60 1.93
N LYS A 76 2.07 14.61 1.34
CA LYS A 76 2.49 15.18 0.05
C LYS A 76 3.92 15.71 0.08
N ASP A 77 4.26 16.46 1.11
CA ASP A 77 5.60 17.01 1.30
C ASP A 77 6.65 15.88 1.49
N ASN A 78 6.28 14.79 2.18
CA ASN A 78 7.15 13.62 2.33
C ASN A 78 7.36 12.88 1.00
N LEU A 79 6.31 12.68 0.20
CA LEU A 79 6.43 12.05 -1.12
C LEU A 79 7.30 12.91 -2.06
N ALA A 80 7.07 14.22 -2.09
CA ALA A 80 7.89 15.15 -2.87
C ALA A 80 9.36 15.14 -2.43
N GLY A 81 9.62 15.14 -1.13
CA GLY A 81 10.98 15.04 -0.57
C GLY A 81 11.70 13.72 -0.86
N ARG A 82 10.93 12.66 -1.18
CA ARG A 82 11.45 11.37 -1.63
C ARG A 82 11.48 11.23 -3.15
N HIS A 83 11.23 12.31 -3.89
CA HIS A 83 11.18 12.34 -5.36
C HIS A 83 10.19 11.35 -5.97
N MET A 84 9.04 11.17 -5.32
CA MET A 84 7.95 10.33 -5.81
C MET A 84 6.83 11.20 -6.36
N ASP A 85 6.46 11.01 -7.62
CA ASP A 85 5.23 11.56 -8.17
C ASP A 85 4.04 10.91 -7.48
N TYR A 86 2.97 11.66 -7.29
CA TYR A 86 1.75 11.12 -6.70
C TYR A 86 0.50 11.64 -7.40
N GLU A 87 -0.55 10.84 -7.36
CA GLU A 87 -1.85 11.17 -7.93
C GLU A 87 -2.96 10.54 -7.09
N GLY A 88 -4.10 11.22 -6.99
CA GLY A 88 -5.31 10.69 -6.35
C GLY A 88 -6.30 11.74 -5.93
N PRO A 89 -7.51 11.31 -5.53
CA PRO A 89 -8.58 12.20 -5.16
C PRO A 89 -8.29 12.92 -3.84
N GLU A 90 -8.80 14.14 -3.74
CA GLU A 90 -8.99 14.84 -2.48
C GLU A 90 -10.41 14.63 -1.98
N ILE A 91 -10.55 13.92 -0.87
CA ILE A 91 -11.83 13.52 -0.27
C ILE A 91 -12.17 14.48 0.86
N GLU A 92 -13.37 15.02 0.86
CA GLU A 92 -13.86 15.84 1.98
C GLU A 92 -13.84 15.04 3.29
N GLN A 93 -13.41 15.66 4.38
CA GLN A 93 -13.37 15.00 5.66
C GLN A 93 -14.76 14.52 6.11
N GLY A 94 -15.83 15.31 5.87
CA GLY A 94 -17.18 14.93 6.27
C GLY A 94 -17.47 15.11 7.77
N GLY A 95 -16.77 16.04 8.43
CA GLY A 95 -16.91 16.32 9.85
C GLY A 95 -16.04 15.47 10.77
N PRO A 96 -16.19 15.58 12.11
CA PRO A 96 -15.29 14.95 13.09
C PRO A 96 -15.24 13.42 13.03
N TRP A 97 -16.30 12.79 12.52
CA TRP A 97 -16.46 11.35 12.40
C TRP A 97 -16.19 10.81 10.98
N GLY A 98 -15.79 11.69 10.08
CA GLY A 98 -15.57 11.36 8.66
C GLY A 98 -14.19 10.79 8.37
N SER A 99 -13.76 11.01 7.12
CA SER A 99 -12.50 10.46 6.61
C SER A 99 -11.28 11.07 7.28
N ARG A 100 -10.27 10.23 7.54
CA ARG A 100 -8.94 10.64 8.03
C ARG A 100 -7.84 9.75 7.46
N HIS A 101 -6.60 10.19 7.54
CA HIS A 101 -5.46 9.30 7.33
C HIS A 101 -5.29 8.37 8.54
N GLN A 102 -4.89 7.13 8.30
CA GLN A 102 -4.68 6.13 9.34
C GLN A 102 -3.52 6.50 10.26
N PHE A 103 -3.59 6.06 11.53
CA PHE A 103 -2.49 6.12 12.47
C PHE A 103 -1.95 4.73 12.80
N ASN A 104 -0.64 4.65 12.89
CA ASN A 104 0.09 3.47 13.31
C ASN A 104 0.81 3.81 14.63
N LEU A 105 0.28 3.32 15.75
CA LEU A 105 0.82 3.56 17.07
C LEU A 105 1.88 2.51 17.35
N ALA A 106 3.15 2.88 17.23
CA ALA A 106 4.26 1.93 17.21
C ALA A 106 5.23 2.17 18.37
N ASP A 107 5.20 1.29 19.35
CA ASP A 107 6.18 1.19 20.42
C ASP A 107 7.30 0.24 19.98
N SER A 108 8.52 0.75 19.90
CA SER A 108 9.69 -0.03 19.44
C SER A 108 10.18 -1.08 20.44
N GLY A 109 9.66 -1.06 21.68
CA GLY A 109 10.18 -1.87 22.75
C GLY A 109 11.49 -1.32 23.35
N TYR A 110 11.91 -1.87 24.47
CA TYR A 110 13.19 -1.57 25.09
C TYR A 110 13.62 -2.70 26.06
N GLY A 111 14.85 -3.16 25.98
CA GLY A 111 15.34 -4.27 26.77
C GLY A 111 14.54 -5.56 26.58
N SER A 112 14.00 -6.13 27.64
CA SER A 112 13.14 -7.33 27.58
C SER A 112 11.69 -7.06 27.16
N ARG A 113 11.30 -5.79 27.05
CA ARG A 113 9.96 -5.39 26.58
C ARG A 113 9.92 -5.40 25.08
N GLY A 114 9.18 -6.35 24.48
CA GLY A 114 9.01 -6.47 23.04
C GLY A 114 8.27 -5.28 22.40
N PRO A 115 8.42 -5.09 21.09
CA PRO A 115 7.71 -4.04 20.36
C PRO A 115 6.20 -4.30 20.36
N ARG A 116 5.42 -3.22 20.30
CA ARG A 116 3.96 -3.28 20.15
C ARG A 116 3.51 -2.31 19.08
N VAL A 117 2.62 -2.76 18.20
CA VAL A 117 2.03 -1.93 17.15
C VAL A 117 0.52 -2.06 17.21
N GLN A 118 -0.16 -0.93 17.23
CA GLN A 118 -1.60 -0.85 17.08
C GLN A 118 -1.92 -0.01 15.84
N ASN A 119 -2.70 -0.58 14.93
CA ASN A 119 -3.20 0.13 13.76
C ASN A 119 -4.54 0.75 14.11
N ASP A 120 -4.65 2.06 14.00
CA ASP A 120 -5.90 2.80 14.11
C ASP A 120 -6.33 3.26 12.71
N ARG A 121 -7.25 2.49 12.12
CA ARG A 121 -7.74 2.65 10.75
C ARG A 121 -9.20 3.07 10.65
N ALA A 122 -9.83 3.51 11.74
CA ALA A 122 -11.19 4.02 11.72
C ALA A 122 -11.28 5.23 10.80
N GLY A 123 -12.25 5.26 9.87
CA GLY A 123 -12.42 6.36 8.92
C GLY A 123 -11.25 6.54 7.92
N GLU A 124 -10.44 5.54 7.70
CA GLU A 124 -9.27 5.62 6.81
C GLU A 124 -9.68 5.96 5.37
N VAL A 125 -9.17 7.09 4.87
CA VAL A 125 -9.49 7.60 3.53
C VAL A 125 -9.04 6.66 2.40
N GLY A 126 -7.98 5.89 2.61
CA GLY A 126 -7.48 4.90 1.65
C GLY A 126 -8.47 3.80 1.31
N ARG A 127 -9.47 3.53 2.18
CA ARG A 127 -10.55 2.59 1.89
C ARG A 127 -11.47 3.01 0.75
N LEU A 128 -11.42 4.28 0.37
CA LEU A 128 -12.24 4.87 -0.69
C LEU A 128 -11.53 4.89 -2.05
N LEU A 129 -10.33 4.31 -2.14
CA LEU A 129 -9.61 4.20 -3.42
C LEU A 129 -10.42 3.35 -4.40
N ASP A 130 -10.61 3.93 -5.60
CA ASP A 130 -11.41 3.35 -6.67
C ASP A 130 -10.82 3.78 -8.00
N THR A 131 -10.87 2.91 -9.01
CA THR A 131 -10.37 3.18 -10.37
C THR A 131 -11.00 4.39 -11.04
N LYS A 132 -12.24 4.76 -10.69
CA LYS A 132 -12.91 5.96 -11.22
C LYS A 132 -12.16 7.27 -10.99
N TYR A 133 -11.21 7.30 -10.05
CA TYR A 133 -10.38 8.47 -9.75
C TYR A 133 -9.12 8.57 -10.60
N PHE A 134 -8.82 7.56 -11.44
CA PHE A 134 -7.56 7.44 -12.17
C PHE A 134 -7.81 7.13 -13.64
N ASP A 135 -7.12 7.83 -14.51
CA ASP A 135 -7.09 7.51 -15.94
C ASP A 135 -6.03 6.43 -16.20
N LEU A 136 -6.47 5.15 -16.16
CA LEU A 136 -5.57 4.00 -16.33
C LEU A 136 -4.97 3.93 -17.73
N GLU A 137 -5.69 4.35 -18.78
CA GLU A 137 -5.18 4.40 -20.16
C GLU A 137 -4.03 5.41 -20.26
N ARG A 138 -4.17 6.58 -19.64
CA ARG A 138 -3.06 7.54 -19.57
C ARG A 138 -1.88 6.98 -18.77
N ILE A 139 -2.13 6.41 -17.60
CA ILE A 139 -1.08 5.92 -16.68
C ILE A 139 -0.30 4.75 -17.30
N PHE A 140 -0.98 3.73 -17.80
CA PHE A 140 -0.33 2.52 -18.31
C PHE A 140 -0.01 2.57 -19.79
N GLY A 141 -0.84 3.26 -20.59
CA GLY A 141 -0.65 3.42 -22.03
C GLY A 141 0.29 4.58 -22.36
N ALA A 142 -0.15 5.83 -22.12
CA ALA A 142 0.59 7.02 -22.57
C ALA A 142 1.85 7.31 -21.73
N GLU A 143 1.77 7.26 -20.39
CA GLU A 143 2.94 7.47 -19.52
C GLU A 143 3.81 6.21 -19.45
N GLY A 144 3.21 5.06 -19.33
CA GLY A 144 3.87 3.78 -19.22
C GLY A 144 4.50 3.52 -17.84
N VAL A 145 4.40 2.26 -17.41
CA VAL A 145 4.93 1.77 -16.13
C VAL A 145 5.70 0.47 -16.37
N LYS A 146 6.92 0.35 -15.86
CA LYS A 146 7.71 -0.88 -15.99
C LYS A 146 7.20 -1.98 -15.07
N ILE A 147 7.00 -1.65 -13.79
CA ILE A 147 6.49 -2.58 -12.78
C ILE A 147 5.46 -1.91 -11.86
N VAL A 148 4.37 -2.61 -11.60
CA VAL A 148 3.43 -2.28 -10.53
C VAL A 148 3.74 -3.15 -9.33
N HIS A 149 3.87 -2.55 -8.15
CA HIS A 149 3.96 -3.30 -6.90
C HIS A 149 2.67 -3.18 -6.13
N LEU A 150 1.97 -4.29 -5.97
CA LEU A 150 0.73 -4.44 -5.21
C LEU A 150 1.02 -5.09 -3.86
N SER A 151 0.25 -4.75 -2.86
CA SER A 151 0.30 -5.38 -1.54
C SER A 151 -1.09 -5.86 -1.12
N GLY A 152 -1.15 -7.04 -0.54
CA GLY A 152 -2.37 -7.58 0.04
C GLY A 152 -2.93 -6.73 1.16
N LEU A 153 -2.12 -5.88 1.79
CA LEU A 153 -2.61 -4.94 2.79
C LEU A 153 -3.65 -3.98 2.20
N ILE A 154 -3.31 -3.31 1.08
CA ILE A 154 -4.26 -2.42 0.40
C ILE A 154 -5.36 -3.22 -0.31
N GLY A 155 -5.02 -4.38 -0.88
CA GLY A 155 -5.98 -5.27 -1.53
C GLY A 155 -7.08 -5.78 -0.60
N ALA A 156 -6.81 -5.97 0.69
CA ALA A 156 -7.79 -6.44 1.67
C ALA A 156 -8.49 -5.34 2.49
N LEU A 157 -8.14 -4.06 2.28
CA LEU A 157 -8.57 -2.96 3.13
C LEU A 157 -10.08 -2.67 3.08
N SER A 158 -10.69 -2.79 1.90
CA SER A 158 -12.14 -2.68 1.67
C SER A 158 -12.54 -3.37 0.36
N PRO A 159 -13.82 -3.64 0.09
CA PRO A 159 -14.28 -4.16 -1.21
C PRO A 159 -13.86 -3.26 -2.38
N GLU A 160 -13.91 -1.94 -2.20
CA GLU A 160 -13.49 -0.97 -3.21
C GLU A 160 -12.01 -1.09 -3.54
N THR A 161 -11.15 -1.19 -2.53
CA THR A 161 -9.70 -1.34 -2.74
C THR A 161 -9.33 -2.71 -3.29
N SER A 162 -10.08 -3.76 -2.97
CA SER A 162 -9.89 -5.09 -3.56
C SER A 162 -10.11 -5.03 -5.07
N LYS A 163 -11.25 -4.45 -5.48
CA LYS A 163 -11.56 -4.22 -6.90
C LYS A 163 -10.53 -3.30 -7.56
N PHE A 164 -10.16 -2.20 -6.91
CA PHE A 164 -9.15 -1.27 -7.39
C PHE A 164 -7.81 -1.95 -7.69
N CYS A 165 -7.30 -2.77 -6.76
CA CYS A 165 -6.05 -3.50 -6.97
C CYS A 165 -6.15 -4.50 -8.13
N LEU A 166 -7.28 -5.19 -8.28
CA LEU A 166 -7.52 -6.12 -9.38
C LEU A 166 -7.58 -5.38 -10.72
N ASP A 167 -8.30 -4.26 -10.80
CA ASP A 167 -8.39 -3.45 -12.02
C ASP A 167 -7.01 -2.87 -12.41
N ILE A 168 -6.21 -2.44 -11.45
CA ILE A 168 -4.82 -2.02 -11.68
C ILE A 168 -3.98 -3.19 -12.22
N ALA A 169 -4.11 -4.40 -11.67
CA ALA A 169 -3.38 -5.57 -12.15
C ALA A 169 -3.75 -5.91 -13.61
N ARG A 170 -5.04 -5.90 -13.92
CA ARG A 170 -5.54 -6.14 -15.29
C ARG A 170 -5.04 -5.08 -16.28
N ALA A 171 -5.13 -3.79 -15.91
CA ALA A 171 -4.62 -2.69 -16.74
C ALA A 171 -3.10 -2.78 -16.94
N ALA A 172 -2.34 -3.05 -15.89
CA ALA A 172 -0.90 -3.26 -15.97
C ALA A 172 -0.54 -4.38 -16.96
N LYS A 173 -1.22 -5.53 -16.82
CA LYS A 173 -0.99 -6.70 -17.69
C LYS A 173 -1.31 -6.41 -19.15
N SER A 174 -2.44 -5.74 -19.44
CA SER A 174 -2.86 -5.42 -20.81
C SER A 174 -1.91 -4.44 -21.52
N HIS A 175 -1.19 -3.61 -20.77
CA HIS A 175 -0.21 -2.66 -21.30
C HIS A 175 1.24 -3.15 -21.19
N GLY A 176 1.48 -4.41 -20.86
CA GLY A 176 2.81 -5.01 -20.81
C GLY A 176 3.68 -4.61 -19.61
N SER A 177 3.10 -4.00 -18.59
CA SER A 177 3.77 -3.77 -17.31
C SER A 177 3.94 -5.08 -16.55
N ARG A 178 5.01 -5.20 -15.78
CA ARG A 178 5.20 -6.33 -14.86
C ARG A 178 4.48 -6.08 -13.55
N ILE A 179 4.09 -7.15 -12.88
CA ILE A 179 3.35 -7.10 -11.62
C ILE A 179 4.14 -7.84 -10.56
N SER A 180 4.45 -7.14 -9.46
CA SER A 180 4.95 -7.70 -8.21
C SER A 180 3.82 -7.64 -7.18
N PHE A 181 3.48 -8.77 -6.58
CA PHE A 181 2.42 -8.85 -5.58
C PHE A 181 2.96 -9.44 -4.27
N ASP A 182 2.96 -8.63 -3.22
CA ASP A 182 3.24 -9.04 -1.85
C ASP A 182 1.91 -9.44 -1.18
N LEU A 183 1.76 -10.70 -0.84
CA LEU A 183 0.53 -11.25 -0.25
C LEU A 183 0.17 -10.59 1.09
N ASN A 184 1.16 -10.27 1.91
CA ASN A 184 1.06 -9.43 3.10
C ASN A 184 -0.22 -9.67 3.92
N TYR A 185 -0.50 -10.93 4.26
CA TYR A 185 -1.71 -11.36 4.95
C TYR A 185 -1.91 -10.63 6.28
N ARG A 186 -3.15 -10.26 6.55
CA ARG A 186 -3.56 -9.66 7.82
C ARG A 186 -4.92 -10.20 8.24
N ALA A 187 -4.94 -11.14 9.17
CA ALA A 187 -6.16 -11.84 9.63
C ALA A 187 -7.33 -10.89 9.94
N SER A 188 -7.04 -9.71 10.54
CA SER A 188 -8.07 -8.73 10.89
C SER A 188 -8.80 -8.11 9.69
N PHE A 189 -8.19 -8.09 8.50
CA PHE A 189 -8.80 -7.57 7.26
C PHE A 189 -9.54 -8.66 6.49
N TRP A 190 -9.14 -9.90 6.68
CA TRP A 190 -9.75 -11.05 6.03
C TRP A 190 -11.04 -11.53 6.68
N LYS A 191 -11.20 -11.24 7.98
CA LYS A 191 -12.33 -11.73 8.78
C LYS A 191 -13.68 -11.36 8.15
N GLY A 192 -14.45 -12.41 7.76
CA GLY A 192 -15.76 -12.29 7.12
C GLY A 192 -15.72 -11.99 5.62
N ARG A 193 -14.53 -11.99 5.01
CA ARG A 193 -14.32 -11.79 3.57
C ARG A 193 -13.37 -12.84 2.96
N GLU A 194 -13.18 -13.96 3.65
CA GLU A 194 -12.15 -14.94 3.33
C GLU A 194 -12.27 -15.44 1.90
N GLN A 195 -13.48 -15.84 1.47
CA GLN A 195 -13.70 -16.36 0.11
C GLN A 195 -13.55 -15.27 -0.95
N GLU A 196 -14.11 -14.09 -0.72
CA GLU A 196 -13.99 -12.94 -1.62
C GLU A 196 -12.51 -12.58 -1.87
N LEU A 197 -11.74 -12.49 -0.78
CA LEU A 197 -10.33 -12.11 -0.86
C LEU A 197 -9.49 -13.23 -1.47
N HIS A 198 -9.79 -14.49 -1.17
CA HIS A 198 -9.13 -15.64 -1.80
C HIS A 198 -9.30 -15.59 -3.33
N ASP A 199 -10.49 -15.34 -3.83
CA ASP A 199 -10.75 -15.28 -5.27
C ASP A 199 -10.02 -14.12 -5.94
N ILE A 200 -10.08 -12.92 -5.33
CA ILE A 200 -9.40 -11.72 -5.83
C ILE A 200 -7.88 -11.88 -5.81
N PHE A 201 -7.32 -12.39 -4.71
CA PHE A 201 -5.88 -12.57 -4.56
C PHE A 201 -5.36 -13.64 -5.51
N SER A 202 -6.13 -14.71 -5.72
CA SER A 202 -5.80 -15.75 -6.70
C SER A 202 -5.77 -15.20 -8.12
N GLU A 203 -6.70 -14.31 -8.47
CA GLU A 203 -6.69 -13.67 -9.79
C GLU A 203 -5.49 -12.71 -9.92
N ILE A 204 -5.22 -11.84 -8.94
CA ILE A 204 -4.03 -10.96 -8.97
C ILE A 204 -2.75 -11.80 -9.05
N ALA A 205 -2.64 -12.88 -8.27
CA ALA A 205 -1.49 -13.78 -8.30
C ALA A 205 -1.29 -14.41 -9.67
N SER A 206 -2.37 -14.81 -10.36
CA SER A 206 -2.30 -15.39 -11.71
C SER A 206 -1.80 -14.40 -12.77
N LEU A 207 -2.01 -13.11 -12.55
CA LEU A 207 -1.52 -12.02 -13.42
C LEU A 207 -0.09 -11.62 -13.09
N SER A 208 0.41 -11.96 -11.91
CA SER A 208 1.68 -11.47 -11.37
C SER A 208 2.90 -12.18 -11.98
N ASP A 209 3.98 -11.44 -12.15
CA ASP A 209 5.28 -11.94 -12.58
C ASP A 209 6.16 -12.28 -11.37
N VAL A 210 5.91 -11.66 -10.21
CA VAL A 210 6.62 -11.89 -8.94
C VAL A 210 5.59 -11.97 -7.82
N LEU A 211 5.62 -13.07 -7.06
CA LEU A 211 4.85 -13.24 -5.81
C LEU A 211 5.79 -13.21 -4.61
N ILE A 212 5.40 -12.48 -3.58
CA ILE A 212 6.16 -12.31 -2.35
C ILE A 212 5.27 -12.69 -1.16
N GLY A 213 5.79 -13.45 -0.24
CA GLY A 213 5.11 -13.88 0.97
C GLY A 213 5.92 -14.93 1.72
N ASN A 214 5.56 -15.19 2.97
CA ASN A 214 6.02 -16.36 3.71
C ASN A 214 5.08 -17.55 3.48
N GLU A 215 5.37 -18.72 4.06
CA GLU A 215 4.56 -19.93 3.89
C GLU A 215 3.11 -19.71 4.34
N GLU A 216 2.89 -18.98 5.45
CA GLU A 216 1.56 -18.67 5.98
C GLU A 216 0.78 -17.76 5.01
N ASP A 217 1.43 -16.76 4.41
CA ASP A 217 0.80 -15.90 3.42
C ASP A 217 0.31 -16.71 2.20
N PHE A 218 1.14 -17.62 1.66
CA PHE A 218 0.76 -18.47 0.54
C PHE A 218 -0.38 -19.43 0.91
N GLN A 219 -0.34 -20.01 2.09
CA GLN A 219 -1.38 -20.93 2.55
C GLN A 219 -2.71 -20.20 2.76
N LEU A 220 -2.70 -19.08 3.47
CA LEU A 220 -3.92 -18.39 3.88
C LEU A 220 -4.52 -17.53 2.76
N CYS A 221 -3.70 -16.92 1.90
CA CYS A 221 -4.21 -16.11 0.79
C CYS A 221 -4.58 -16.93 -0.45
N LEU A 222 -3.84 -18.00 -0.74
CA LEU A 222 -3.94 -18.72 -2.03
C LEU A 222 -4.27 -20.21 -1.86
N GLY A 223 -4.36 -20.72 -0.63
CA GLY A 223 -4.61 -22.15 -0.37
C GLY A 223 -3.45 -23.06 -0.77
N ILE A 224 -2.25 -22.52 -1.01
CA ILE A 224 -1.07 -23.29 -1.42
C ILE A 224 -0.40 -23.84 -0.16
N GLN A 225 -0.42 -25.17 -0.01
CA GLN A 225 0.29 -25.85 1.07
C GLN A 225 1.75 -26.08 0.68
N GLY A 226 2.66 -25.73 1.59
CA GLY A 226 4.06 -26.06 1.47
C GLY A 226 4.31 -27.56 1.72
N PRO A 227 5.53 -28.06 1.48
CA PRO A 227 5.90 -29.40 1.87
C PRO A 227 5.74 -29.53 3.41
N GLU A 228 5.09 -30.63 3.82
CA GLU A 228 5.00 -30.95 5.26
C GLU A 228 6.41 -31.05 5.87
N ALA A 229 6.62 -30.32 6.96
CA ALA A 229 7.88 -30.36 7.70
C ALA A 229 8.00 -31.65 8.51
#